data_41314cb1e25c0a4e96e4f37fe1a8efe2
#
_entry.id   41314cb1e25c0a4e96e4f37fe1a8efe2
#
_cell.length_a   1.000
_cell.length_b   1.000
_cell.length_c   1.000
_cell.angle_alpha   90.00
_cell.angle_beta   90.00
_cell.angle_gamma   90.00
#
_symmetry.space_group_name_H-M   'P 1'
#
loop_
_entity.id
_entity.type
_entity.pdbx_description
1 polymer ?
#
loop_
_entity_poly.entity_id
_entity_poly.type
_entity_poly.pdbx_seq_one_letter_code
_entity_poly.pdbx_strand_id
1 'polypeptide(L)'
;ELHIKALTPVEYHYMFKKDKLTYEEGMAIMKEAGLDSMPGGGAEIFHPEIRDQIAGGKCSGDQWLQIHEIWHELGGKSNATMLYGHIEKYWHRVDHLDQLRQLQDKTNGFQTFIPLKFRNKDNEMSHLPEVSLIEDLRNYAVSRIYLDNFDHIKAYWPMISRDIAQISLSYGVDDVDGTIDDTTKIYSMAGSEEQNPAMTTQQLVSLIKKVGRRPIERDTLYNVICDYSEVEFEEDTAFRGYLDLPVVGNS
;
A
#
# COMPACT_ATOMS: atom_id res chain seq x y z
N GLU A 1 -16.09 -3.47 18.58
CA GLU A 1 -16.84 -3.39 17.32
C GLU A 1 -15.91 -3.72 16.16
N LEU A 2 -16.38 -4.48 15.16
CA LEU A 2 -15.56 -4.87 14.02
C LEU A 2 -15.55 -3.74 12.97
N HIS A 3 -14.38 -3.32 12.53
CA HIS A 3 -14.23 -2.34 11.46
C HIS A 3 -14.33 -3.02 10.09
N ILE A 4 -15.26 -2.59 9.26
CA ILE A 4 -15.51 -3.13 7.91
C ILE A 4 -14.81 -2.26 6.87
N LYS A 5 -13.70 -2.76 6.32
CA LYS A 5 -13.04 -2.20 5.14
C LYS A 5 -13.22 -3.17 3.96
N ALA A 6 -14.05 -2.80 2.99
CA ALA A 6 -14.44 -3.73 1.95
C ALA A 6 -14.60 -3.06 0.59
N LEU A 7 -14.41 -3.85 -0.46
CA LEU A 7 -14.61 -3.54 -1.87
C LEU A 7 -13.79 -2.31 -2.35
N THR A 8 -13.38 -2.36 -3.59
CA THR A 8 -12.64 -1.28 -4.25
C THR A 8 -13.57 -0.43 -5.11
N PRO A 9 -13.19 0.77 -5.55
CA PRO A 9 -13.99 1.56 -6.50
C PRO A 9 -14.33 0.80 -7.78
N VAL A 10 -13.49 -0.13 -8.22
CA VAL A 10 -13.76 -0.96 -9.40
C VAL A 10 -14.98 -1.85 -9.18
N GLU A 11 -15.08 -2.47 -8.00
CA GLU A 11 -16.20 -3.32 -7.62
C GLU A 11 -17.47 -2.51 -7.40
N TYR A 12 -17.37 -1.35 -6.75
CA TYR A 12 -18.50 -0.42 -6.60
C TYR A 12 -19.02 0.07 -7.94
N HIS A 13 -18.13 0.48 -8.85
CA HIS A 13 -18.52 0.85 -10.21
C HIS A 13 -19.32 -0.26 -10.90
N TYR A 14 -18.82 -1.49 -10.85
CA TYR A 14 -19.50 -2.64 -11.47
C TYR A 14 -20.87 -2.90 -10.85
N MET A 15 -20.95 -2.92 -9.52
CA MET A 15 -22.19 -3.20 -8.79
C MET A 15 -23.25 -2.13 -9.09
N PHE A 16 -22.90 -0.86 -8.93
CA PHE A 16 -23.85 0.25 -9.12
C PHE A 16 -24.32 0.35 -10.57
N LYS A 17 -23.41 0.13 -11.53
CA LYS A 17 -23.80 0.05 -12.94
C LYS A 17 -24.78 -1.08 -13.22
N LYS A 18 -24.58 -2.25 -12.61
CA LYS A 18 -25.46 -3.42 -12.75
C LYS A 18 -26.84 -3.14 -12.15
N ASP A 19 -26.87 -2.51 -11.01
CA ASP A 19 -28.12 -2.21 -10.27
C ASP A 19 -28.76 -0.88 -10.71
N LYS A 20 -28.17 -0.17 -11.71
CA LYS A 20 -28.63 1.11 -12.24
C LYS A 20 -28.71 2.24 -11.18
N LEU A 21 -27.79 2.20 -10.23
CA LEU A 21 -27.63 3.24 -9.21
C LEU A 21 -26.61 4.29 -9.66
N THR A 22 -26.77 5.51 -9.21
CA THR A 22 -25.69 6.51 -9.24
C THR A 22 -24.65 6.18 -8.18
N TYR A 23 -23.46 6.79 -8.25
CA TYR A 23 -22.45 6.59 -7.22
C TYR A 23 -22.89 7.14 -5.86
N GLU A 24 -23.61 8.26 -5.84
CA GLU A 24 -24.17 8.87 -4.65
C GLU A 24 -25.15 7.94 -3.94
N GLU A 25 -26.12 7.40 -4.70
CA GLU A 25 -27.11 6.44 -4.19
C GLU A 25 -26.41 5.17 -3.67
N GLY A 26 -25.50 4.60 -4.46
CA GLY A 26 -24.80 3.37 -4.10
C GLY A 26 -23.93 3.54 -2.87
N MET A 27 -23.13 4.61 -2.77
CA MET A 27 -22.25 4.84 -1.62
C MET A 27 -23.05 5.17 -0.35
N ALA A 28 -24.19 5.86 -0.46
CA ALA A 28 -25.10 6.08 0.68
C ALA A 28 -25.65 4.74 1.23
N ILE A 29 -26.06 3.83 0.34
CA ILE A 29 -26.50 2.48 0.73
C ILE A 29 -25.38 1.72 1.43
N MET A 30 -24.15 1.76 0.90
CA MET A 30 -23.00 1.09 1.53
C MET A 30 -22.71 1.63 2.92
N LYS A 31 -22.77 2.94 3.11
CA LYS A 31 -22.61 3.56 4.42
C LYS A 31 -23.69 3.13 5.41
N GLU A 32 -24.95 3.11 5.00
CA GLU A 32 -26.06 2.65 5.82
C GLU A 32 -25.93 1.17 6.18
N ALA A 33 -25.38 0.36 5.27
CA ALA A 33 -25.11 -1.06 5.50
C ALA A 33 -23.93 -1.33 6.44
N GLY A 34 -23.21 -0.29 6.90
CA GLY A 34 -22.12 -0.42 7.88
C GLY A 34 -20.71 -0.48 7.29
N LEU A 35 -20.51 0.00 6.08
CA LEU A 35 -19.16 0.19 5.56
C LEU A 35 -18.44 1.29 6.35
N ASP A 36 -17.27 0.99 6.93
CA ASP A 36 -16.51 1.94 7.74
C ASP A 36 -15.42 2.65 6.94
N SER A 37 -14.74 1.94 6.03
CA SER A 37 -13.72 2.53 5.17
C SER A 37 -13.56 1.75 3.86
N MET A 38 -12.85 2.35 2.90
CA MET A 38 -12.65 1.77 1.56
C MET A 38 -11.15 1.61 1.25
N PRO A 39 -10.71 0.47 0.70
CA PRO A 39 -9.35 0.31 0.21
C PRO A 39 -9.12 1.07 -1.10
N GLY A 40 -7.86 1.32 -1.45
CA GLY A 40 -7.47 2.05 -2.66
C GLY A 40 -7.22 1.18 -3.91
N GLY A 41 -7.57 -0.10 -3.88
CA GLY A 41 -7.29 -1.01 -5.00
C GLY A 41 -7.92 -0.59 -6.32
N GLY A 42 -7.31 -1.03 -7.43
CA GLY A 42 -7.80 -0.74 -8.78
C GLY A 42 -7.47 0.66 -9.31
N ALA A 43 -6.73 1.49 -8.58
CA ALA A 43 -6.25 2.78 -9.07
C ALA A 43 -5.29 2.62 -10.24
N GLU A 44 -4.39 1.68 -10.17
CA GLU A 44 -3.32 1.38 -11.14
C GLU A 44 -2.52 2.65 -11.51
N ILE A 45 -2.67 3.14 -12.76
CA ILE A 45 -2.29 4.48 -13.22
C ILE A 45 -3.54 5.13 -13.80
N PHE A 46 -3.83 6.40 -13.45
CA PHE A 46 -5.07 7.08 -13.89
C PHE A 46 -5.03 7.48 -15.35
N HIS A 47 -3.86 7.85 -15.89
CA HIS A 47 -3.73 8.33 -17.25
C HIS A 47 -4.24 7.30 -18.27
N PRO A 48 -5.19 7.66 -19.18
CA PRO A 48 -5.86 6.71 -20.08
C PRO A 48 -4.89 5.92 -20.97
N GLU A 49 -3.81 6.55 -21.47
CA GLU A 49 -2.79 5.89 -22.30
C GLU A 49 -2.23 4.61 -21.67
N ILE A 50 -2.08 4.63 -20.35
CA ILE A 50 -1.56 3.48 -19.60
C ILE A 50 -2.70 2.60 -19.10
N ARG A 51 -3.73 3.23 -18.52
CA ARG A 51 -4.84 2.52 -17.88
C ARG A 51 -5.57 1.58 -18.84
N ASP A 52 -5.81 2.01 -20.08
CA ASP A 52 -6.49 1.19 -21.09
C ASP A 52 -5.69 -0.06 -21.46
N GLN A 53 -4.36 -0.02 -21.35
CA GLN A 53 -3.49 -1.15 -21.62
C GLN A 53 -3.40 -2.16 -20.48
N ILE A 54 -3.40 -1.68 -19.22
CA ILE A 54 -3.14 -2.54 -18.05
C ILE A 54 -4.40 -2.90 -17.25
N ALA A 55 -5.47 -2.14 -17.42
CA ALA A 55 -6.70 -2.24 -16.66
C ALA A 55 -7.95 -2.09 -17.54
N GLY A 56 -7.88 -2.49 -18.78
CA GLY A 56 -9.00 -2.44 -19.73
C GLY A 56 -10.24 -3.13 -19.17
N GLY A 57 -11.39 -2.42 -19.20
CA GLY A 57 -12.64 -2.90 -18.63
C GLY A 57 -12.90 -2.57 -17.17
N LYS A 58 -11.91 -2.04 -16.43
CA LYS A 58 -12.13 -1.42 -15.10
C LYS A 58 -12.71 -0.01 -15.26
N CYS A 59 -13.20 0.59 -14.16
CA CYS A 59 -13.60 2.00 -14.16
C CYS A 59 -12.45 2.92 -14.57
N SER A 60 -12.74 4.07 -15.17
CA SER A 60 -11.72 5.07 -15.50
C SER A 60 -11.06 5.67 -14.25
N GLY A 61 -9.93 6.39 -14.43
CA GLY A 61 -9.31 7.14 -13.33
C GLY A 61 -10.27 8.13 -12.70
N ASP A 62 -11.00 8.90 -13.53
CA ASP A 62 -12.00 9.88 -13.08
C ASP A 62 -13.11 9.22 -12.27
N GLN A 63 -13.60 8.07 -12.71
CA GLN A 63 -14.64 7.32 -12.00
C GLN A 63 -14.14 6.77 -10.65
N TRP A 64 -12.87 6.33 -10.61
CA TRP A 64 -12.24 5.88 -9.38
C TRP A 64 -12.14 7.05 -8.38
N LEU A 65 -11.67 8.21 -8.81
CA LEU A 65 -11.57 9.43 -8.00
C LEU A 65 -12.95 9.92 -7.54
N GLN A 66 -13.95 9.91 -8.44
CA GLN A 66 -15.32 10.32 -8.11
C GLN A 66 -15.95 9.46 -7.01
N ILE A 67 -15.76 8.13 -7.06
CA ILE A 67 -16.27 7.23 -6.01
C ILE A 67 -15.61 7.55 -4.66
N HIS A 68 -14.29 7.80 -4.63
CA HIS A 68 -13.60 8.23 -3.42
C HIS A 68 -14.10 9.58 -2.92
N GLU A 69 -14.29 10.53 -3.81
CA GLU A 69 -14.81 11.87 -3.47
C GLU A 69 -16.16 11.77 -2.77
N ILE A 70 -17.12 11.07 -3.37
CA ILE A 70 -18.46 10.86 -2.80
C ILE A 70 -18.36 10.17 -1.44
N TRP A 71 -17.51 9.13 -1.32
CA TRP A 71 -17.29 8.44 -0.05
C TRP A 71 -16.75 9.38 1.03
N HIS A 72 -15.79 10.23 0.70
CA HIS A 72 -15.23 11.23 1.61
C HIS A 72 -16.27 12.30 2.01
N GLU A 73 -17.09 12.77 1.07
CA GLU A 73 -18.18 13.73 1.35
C GLU A 73 -19.24 13.14 2.30
N LEU A 74 -19.46 11.84 2.26
CA LEU A 74 -20.26 11.11 3.24
C LEU A 74 -19.55 10.96 4.61
N GLY A 75 -18.32 11.47 4.77
CA GLY A 75 -17.51 11.37 6.00
C GLY A 75 -16.75 10.05 6.13
N GLY A 76 -16.68 9.25 5.08
CA GLY A 76 -15.88 8.02 5.05
C GLY A 76 -14.40 8.29 4.87
N LYS A 77 -13.56 7.35 5.26
CA LYS A 77 -12.11 7.36 5.03
C LYS A 77 -11.71 6.26 4.07
N SER A 78 -10.60 6.48 3.35
CA SER A 78 -10.10 5.49 2.40
C SER A 78 -8.59 5.53 2.25
N ASN A 79 -8.05 4.60 1.47
CA ASN A 79 -6.64 4.58 1.09
C ASN A 79 -6.49 4.90 -0.40
N ALA A 80 -5.34 5.44 -0.79
CA ALA A 80 -4.95 5.61 -2.18
C ALA A 80 -3.84 4.63 -2.55
N THR A 81 -3.80 4.19 -3.82
CA THR A 81 -2.74 3.31 -4.34
C THR A 81 -2.26 3.79 -5.70
N MET A 82 -1.10 3.33 -6.11
CA MET A 82 -0.55 3.46 -7.46
C MET A 82 0.20 2.17 -7.80
N LEU A 83 -0.02 1.58 -8.96
CA LEU A 83 0.80 0.49 -9.47
C LEU A 83 1.94 1.08 -10.31
N TYR A 84 3.19 0.82 -9.95
CA TYR A 84 4.36 1.38 -10.63
C TYR A 84 5.35 0.30 -11.08
N GLY A 85 6.17 0.65 -12.06
CA GLY A 85 7.28 -0.21 -12.50
C GLY A 85 6.94 -1.13 -13.67
N HIS A 86 5.95 -0.78 -14.49
CA HIS A 86 5.57 -1.51 -15.69
C HIS A 86 5.85 -0.72 -16.98
N ILE A 87 4.82 -0.24 -17.71
CA ILE A 87 4.98 0.50 -18.97
C ILE A 87 4.87 2.03 -18.81
N GLU A 88 4.52 2.47 -17.63
CA GLU A 88 4.36 3.89 -17.34
C GLU A 88 5.69 4.64 -17.36
N LYS A 89 5.64 5.95 -17.60
CA LYS A 89 6.76 6.89 -17.49
C LYS A 89 6.64 7.69 -16.19
N TYR A 90 7.72 8.33 -15.76
CA TYR A 90 7.71 9.16 -14.54
C TYR A 90 6.62 10.23 -14.52
N TRP A 91 6.35 10.86 -15.67
CA TRP A 91 5.31 11.87 -15.72
C TRP A 91 3.91 11.30 -15.50
N HIS A 92 3.64 10.03 -15.88
CA HIS A 92 2.38 9.37 -15.55
C HIS A 92 2.20 9.15 -14.05
N ARG A 93 3.31 8.85 -13.34
CA ARG A 93 3.30 8.73 -11.89
C ARG A 93 3.03 10.10 -11.24
N VAL A 94 3.67 11.16 -11.74
CA VAL A 94 3.46 12.53 -11.24
C VAL A 94 2.03 12.98 -11.49
N ASP A 95 1.48 12.74 -12.69
CA ASP A 95 0.08 13.02 -13.02
C ASP A 95 -0.87 12.28 -12.06
N HIS A 96 -0.61 11.01 -11.77
CA HIS A 96 -1.39 10.23 -10.81
C HIS A 96 -1.33 10.81 -9.39
N LEU A 97 -0.13 11.17 -8.93
CA LEU A 97 0.06 11.80 -7.62
C LEU A 97 -0.63 13.16 -7.55
N ASP A 98 -0.60 13.95 -8.64
CA ASP A 98 -1.25 15.24 -8.70
C ASP A 98 -2.77 15.14 -8.56
N GLN A 99 -3.39 14.20 -9.25
CA GLN A 99 -4.83 13.94 -9.14
C GLN A 99 -5.22 13.48 -7.72
N LEU A 100 -4.42 12.62 -7.09
CA LEU A 100 -4.63 12.23 -5.69
C LEU A 100 -4.46 13.41 -4.74
N ARG A 101 -3.44 14.24 -4.94
CA ARG A 101 -3.19 15.45 -4.16
C ARG A 101 -4.38 16.41 -4.22
N GLN A 102 -4.88 16.68 -5.43
CA GLN A 102 -6.04 17.57 -5.63
C GLN A 102 -7.28 17.06 -4.89
N LEU A 103 -7.56 15.76 -4.98
CA LEU A 103 -8.68 15.17 -4.26
C LEU A 103 -8.47 15.22 -2.74
N GLN A 104 -7.25 14.99 -2.26
CA GLN A 104 -6.94 15.11 -0.83
C GLN A 104 -7.08 16.55 -0.33
N ASP A 105 -6.62 17.54 -1.09
CA ASP A 105 -6.81 18.97 -0.76
C ASP A 105 -8.30 19.33 -0.66
N LYS A 106 -9.14 18.70 -1.49
CA LYS A 106 -10.60 18.94 -1.49
C LYS A 106 -11.31 18.26 -0.31
N THR A 107 -10.94 17.02 0.02
CA THR A 107 -11.75 16.17 0.89
C THR A 107 -11.07 15.79 2.21
N ASN A 108 -9.75 15.79 2.26
CA ASN A 108 -8.96 15.24 3.37
C ASN A 108 -9.42 13.83 3.80
N GLY A 109 -9.84 13.00 2.82
CA GLY A 109 -10.46 11.70 3.08
C GLY A 109 -9.50 10.51 3.01
N PHE A 110 -8.37 10.66 2.32
CA PHE A 110 -7.38 9.59 2.27
C PHE A 110 -6.57 9.52 3.57
N GLN A 111 -6.43 8.32 4.11
CA GLN A 111 -5.63 8.04 5.31
C GLN A 111 -4.16 7.76 4.97
N THR A 112 -3.92 7.05 3.87
CA THR A 112 -2.57 6.66 3.46
C THR A 112 -2.47 6.47 1.96
N PHE A 113 -1.28 6.71 1.43
CA PHE A 113 -0.91 6.34 0.07
C PHE A 113 0.00 5.10 0.08
N ILE A 114 -0.29 4.14 -0.79
CA ILE A 114 0.39 2.85 -0.89
C ILE A 114 0.87 2.65 -2.32
N PRO A 115 2.13 2.92 -2.66
CA PRO A 115 2.69 2.55 -3.95
C PRO A 115 2.90 1.02 -4.00
N LEU A 116 2.33 0.38 -5.01
CA LEU A 116 2.39 -1.05 -5.25
C LEU A 116 3.35 -1.34 -6.40
N LYS A 117 4.36 -2.14 -6.14
CA LYS A 117 5.34 -2.54 -7.14
C LYS A 117 4.74 -3.55 -8.12
N PHE A 118 4.89 -3.30 -9.43
CA PHE A 118 4.56 -4.29 -10.44
C PHE A 118 5.49 -5.51 -10.30
N ARG A 119 4.89 -6.70 -10.31
CA ARG A 119 5.59 -7.98 -10.32
C ARG A 119 5.31 -8.67 -11.64
N ASN A 120 6.36 -9.13 -12.32
CA ASN A 120 6.28 -9.67 -13.68
C ASN A 120 5.99 -11.18 -13.75
N LYS A 121 5.76 -11.84 -12.62
CA LYS A 121 5.54 -13.27 -12.58
C LYS A 121 4.12 -13.65 -13.00
N ASP A 122 4.00 -14.63 -13.90
CA ASP A 122 2.75 -15.30 -14.27
C ASP A 122 1.61 -14.34 -14.72
N ASN A 123 1.95 -13.29 -15.49
CA ASN A 123 0.98 -12.37 -16.06
C ASN A 123 1.30 -12.00 -17.52
N GLU A 124 0.39 -11.31 -18.21
CA GLU A 124 0.53 -10.93 -19.62
C GLU A 124 1.74 -10.01 -19.90
N MET A 125 2.23 -9.31 -18.87
CA MET A 125 3.36 -8.39 -18.93
C MET A 125 4.66 -9.00 -18.37
N SER A 126 4.75 -10.31 -18.23
CA SER A 126 5.92 -11.03 -17.69
C SER A 126 7.21 -10.84 -18.49
N HIS A 127 7.12 -10.30 -19.70
CA HIS A 127 8.27 -9.91 -20.50
C HIS A 127 8.96 -8.61 -20.05
N LEU A 128 8.32 -7.83 -19.17
CA LEU A 128 8.89 -6.59 -18.64
C LEU A 128 9.82 -6.90 -17.47
N PRO A 129 10.97 -6.22 -17.36
CA PRO A 129 11.83 -6.34 -16.19
C PRO A 129 11.17 -5.66 -14.98
N GLU A 130 11.38 -6.23 -13.80
CA GLU A 130 11.02 -5.53 -12.56
C GLU A 130 11.98 -4.36 -12.28
N VAL A 131 11.46 -3.32 -11.66
CA VAL A 131 12.27 -2.15 -11.27
C VAL A 131 13.22 -2.49 -10.13
N SER A 132 14.36 -1.79 -10.11
CA SER A 132 15.39 -1.97 -9.09
C SER A 132 14.98 -1.41 -7.72
N LEU A 133 15.68 -1.84 -6.65
CA LEU A 133 15.57 -1.25 -5.32
C LEU A 133 15.72 0.27 -5.32
N ILE A 134 16.65 0.80 -6.11
CA ILE A 134 16.87 2.26 -6.19
C ILE A 134 15.64 2.97 -6.75
N GLU A 135 14.96 2.34 -7.69
CA GLU A 135 13.72 2.89 -8.26
C GLU A 135 12.56 2.83 -7.25
N ASP A 136 12.47 1.76 -6.46
CA ASP A 136 11.50 1.65 -5.37
C ASP A 136 11.69 2.80 -4.36
N LEU A 137 12.92 3.02 -3.88
CA LEU A 137 13.24 4.07 -2.92
C LEU A 137 13.02 5.49 -3.50
N ARG A 138 13.36 5.70 -4.78
CA ARG A 138 13.05 6.96 -5.48
C ARG A 138 11.56 7.22 -5.53
N ASN A 139 10.77 6.20 -5.86
CA ASN A 139 9.32 6.33 -5.93
C ASN A 139 8.71 6.71 -4.57
N TYR A 140 9.17 6.11 -3.46
CA TYR A 140 8.76 6.51 -2.10
C TYR A 140 9.15 7.95 -1.77
N ALA A 141 10.39 8.33 -2.02
CA ALA A 141 10.88 9.68 -1.74
C ALA A 141 10.11 10.75 -2.53
N VAL A 142 9.89 10.52 -3.83
CA VAL A 142 9.10 11.44 -4.67
C VAL A 142 7.66 11.52 -4.19
N SER A 143 7.05 10.37 -3.86
CA SER A 143 5.68 10.33 -3.34
C SER A 143 5.55 11.15 -2.05
N ARG A 144 6.49 11.04 -1.10
CA ARG A 144 6.47 11.82 0.15
C ARG A 144 6.62 13.32 -0.10
N ILE A 145 7.48 13.71 -1.03
CA ILE A 145 7.68 15.14 -1.36
C ILE A 145 6.44 15.70 -2.04
N TYR A 146 5.82 14.93 -2.95
CA TYR A 146 4.69 15.40 -3.75
C TYR A 146 3.37 15.39 -2.97
N LEU A 147 3.15 14.35 -2.17
CA LEU A 147 1.95 14.15 -1.35
C LEU A 147 2.18 14.68 0.08
N ASP A 148 2.58 15.94 0.24
CA ASP A 148 2.79 16.58 1.54
C ASP A 148 1.49 16.76 2.35
N ASN A 149 0.34 16.64 1.70
CA ASN A 149 -1.00 16.64 2.29
C ASN A 149 -1.54 15.25 2.69
N PHE A 150 -0.74 14.19 2.48
CA PHE A 150 -1.06 12.85 3.00
C PHE A 150 -0.33 12.62 4.31
N ASP A 151 -1.05 12.29 5.37
CA ASP A 151 -0.46 12.02 6.68
C ASP A 151 0.50 10.83 6.62
N HIS A 152 0.14 9.77 5.88
CA HIS A 152 0.88 8.53 5.85
C HIS A 152 1.23 8.05 4.43
N ILE A 153 2.46 7.53 4.29
CA ILE A 153 2.88 6.72 3.13
C ILE A 153 3.32 5.36 3.64
N LYS A 154 2.67 4.32 3.11
CA LYS A 154 2.84 2.95 3.56
C LYS A 154 3.75 2.14 2.65
N ALA A 155 4.71 1.43 3.24
CA ALA A 155 5.42 0.34 2.60
C ALA A 155 4.67 -0.98 2.81
N TYR A 156 4.18 -1.57 1.72
CA TYR A 156 3.52 -2.86 1.73
C TYR A 156 4.56 -3.98 1.61
N TRP A 157 5.18 -4.35 2.75
CA TRP A 157 6.33 -5.24 2.80
C TRP A 157 6.12 -6.62 2.13
N PRO A 158 4.91 -7.21 2.08
CA PRO A 158 4.72 -8.49 1.38
C PRO A 158 5.02 -8.42 -0.11
N MET A 159 4.87 -7.25 -0.73
CA MET A 159 5.11 -7.05 -2.17
C MET A 159 6.51 -6.56 -2.50
N ILE A 160 7.18 -5.86 -1.59
CA ILE A 160 8.50 -5.23 -1.84
C ILE A 160 9.66 -5.90 -1.10
N SER A 161 9.43 -6.76 -0.16
CA SER A 161 10.32 -7.39 0.82
C SER A 161 10.50 -6.60 2.13
N ARG A 162 10.95 -7.32 3.17
CA ARG A 162 11.21 -6.74 4.49
C ARG A 162 12.36 -5.73 4.46
N ASP A 163 13.42 -6.02 3.70
CA ASP A 163 14.61 -5.17 3.61
C ASP A 163 14.28 -3.84 2.92
N ILE A 164 13.51 -3.88 1.82
CA ILE A 164 13.08 -2.66 1.13
C ILE A 164 12.14 -1.85 2.02
N ALA A 165 11.21 -2.49 2.71
CA ALA A 165 10.31 -1.81 3.65
C ALA A 165 11.11 -1.13 4.78
N GLN A 166 12.12 -1.80 5.35
CA GLN A 166 13.00 -1.23 6.36
C GLN A 166 13.72 0.02 5.87
N ILE A 167 14.40 -0.08 4.72
CA ILE A 167 15.17 1.04 4.16
C ILE A 167 14.26 2.20 3.77
N SER A 168 13.04 1.92 3.28
CA SER A 168 12.07 2.94 2.85
C SER A 168 11.64 3.88 3.98
N LEU A 169 11.75 3.45 5.23
CA LEU A 169 11.54 4.31 6.42
C LEU A 169 12.50 5.51 6.47
N SER A 170 13.63 5.46 5.77
CA SER A 170 14.55 6.59 5.59
C SER A 170 14.25 7.41 4.33
N TYR A 171 13.28 6.98 3.51
CA TYR A 171 12.90 7.62 2.24
C TYR A 171 11.45 8.15 2.24
N GLY A 172 10.94 8.51 3.41
CA GLY A 172 9.65 9.18 3.56
C GLY A 172 8.47 8.28 3.90
N VAL A 173 8.69 6.98 4.00
CA VAL A 173 7.70 6.04 4.54
C VAL A 173 7.62 6.20 6.05
N ASP A 174 6.41 6.19 6.59
CA ASP A 174 6.13 6.28 8.03
C ASP A 174 5.16 5.19 8.50
N ASP A 175 4.66 4.35 7.60
CA ASP A 175 3.78 3.23 7.92
C ASP A 175 4.26 1.95 7.24
N VAL A 176 4.29 0.85 7.97
CA VAL A 176 4.60 -0.49 7.46
C VAL A 176 3.39 -1.36 7.76
N ASP A 177 3.03 -2.23 6.82
CA ASP A 177 1.94 -3.16 7.08
C ASP A 177 2.24 -4.04 8.30
N GLY A 178 1.17 -4.40 9.01
CA GLY A 178 1.27 -5.12 10.27
C GLY A 178 1.70 -6.59 10.13
N THR A 179 1.46 -7.32 11.18
CA THR A 179 1.63 -8.77 11.17
C THR A 179 0.64 -9.38 10.17
N ILE A 180 1.18 -10.09 9.18
CA ILE A 180 0.38 -10.83 8.21
C ILE A 180 0.63 -12.30 8.47
N ASP A 181 -0.45 -13.07 8.58
CA ASP A 181 -0.44 -14.52 8.50
C ASP A 181 -1.30 -14.91 7.32
N ASP A 182 -0.72 -14.81 6.11
CA ASP A 182 -1.45 -15.03 4.88
C ASP A 182 -1.46 -16.52 4.51
N THR A 183 -2.57 -17.17 4.82
CA THR A 183 -2.84 -18.54 4.39
C THR A 183 -3.37 -18.62 2.97
N THR A 184 -3.72 -17.49 2.33
CA THR A 184 -4.45 -17.47 1.04
C THR A 184 -3.53 -17.57 -0.18
N LYS A 185 -2.22 -17.44 -0.02
CA LYS A 185 -1.22 -17.41 -1.11
C LYS A 185 -1.43 -16.30 -2.14
N ILE A 186 -2.26 -15.30 -1.86
CA ILE A 186 -2.56 -14.21 -2.80
C ILE A 186 -1.25 -13.50 -3.21
N TYR A 187 -0.37 -13.23 -2.27
CA TYR A 187 0.88 -12.53 -2.53
C TYR A 187 1.90 -13.39 -3.29
N SER A 188 1.99 -14.67 -3.00
CA SER A 188 2.83 -15.59 -3.76
C SER A 188 2.33 -15.78 -5.18
N MET A 189 1.02 -15.78 -5.39
CA MET A 189 0.40 -15.79 -6.72
C MET A 189 0.64 -14.48 -7.47
N ALA A 190 0.70 -13.34 -6.77
CA ALA A 190 1.05 -12.04 -7.35
C ALA A 190 2.56 -11.87 -7.61
N GLY A 191 3.38 -12.91 -7.38
CA GLY A 191 4.81 -12.89 -7.67
C GLY A 191 5.70 -12.45 -6.52
N SER A 192 5.17 -12.35 -5.28
CA SER A 192 6.01 -12.15 -4.11
C SER A 192 7.04 -13.27 -3.97
N GLU A 193 8.28 -12.92 -3.63
CA GLU A 193 9.35 -13.89 -3.40
C GLU A 193 9.08 -14.74 -2.16
N GLU A 194 8.40 -14.20 -1.19
CA GLU A 194 8.05 -14.85 0.05
C GLU A 194 6.76 -15.67 -0.10
N GLN A 195 6.87 -16.98 -0.07
CA GLN A 195 5.75 -17.91 -0.31
C GLN A 195 4.70 -17.87 0.82
N ASN A 196 5.13 -17.55 2.05
CA ASN A 196 4.28 -17.41 3.23
C ASN A 196 4.72 -16.14 3.97
N PRO A 197 4.30 -14.96 3.52
CA PRO A 197 4.68 -13.72 4.16
C PRO A 197 4.03 -13.63 5.54
N ALA A 198 4.84 -13.86 6.57
CA ALA A 198 4.43 -13.69 7.96
C ALA A 198 5.51 -12.92 8.72
N MET A 199 5.12 -11.98 9.56
CA MET A 199 6.03 -11.22 10.40
C MET A 199 5.41 -11.03 11.77
N THR A 200 6.15 -11.36 12.83
CA THR A 200 5.69 -11.13 14.21
C THR A 200 5.82 -9.67 14.61
N THR A 201 5.11 -9.25 15.64
CA THR A 201 5.24 -7.92 16.24
C THR A 201 6.70 -7.64 16.65
N GLN A 202 7.38 -8.60 17.25
CA GLN A 202 8.80 -8.48 17.63
C GLN A 202 9.71 -8.22 16.42
N GLN A 203 9.49 -8.93 15.31
CA GLN A 203 10.25 -8.73 14.07
C GLN A 203 10.01 -7.35 13.48
N LEU A 204 8.75 -6.89 13.42
CA LEU A 204 8.39 -5.55 12.96
C LEU A 204 9.04 -4.46 13.82
N VAL A 205 8.91 -4.56 15.13
CA VAL A 205 9.52 -3.62 16.08
C VAL A 205 11.04 -3.57 15.91
N SER A 206 11.69 -4.74 15.82
CA SER A 206 13.13 -4.83 15.58
C SER A 206 13.55 -4.20 14.25
N LEU A 207 12.79 -4.45 13.17
CA LEU A 207 13.01 -3.87 11.86
C LEU A 207 12.97 -2.33 11.91
N ILE A 208 11.98 -1.75 12.58
CA ILE A 208 11.81 -0.30 12.71
C ILE A 208 12.90 0.33 13.59
N LYS A 209 13.21 -0.29 14.75
CA LYS A 209 14.26 0.21 15.67
C LYS A 209 15.64 0.22 15.03
N LYS A 210 15.99 -0.79 14.21
CA LYS A 210 17.31 -0.89 13.54
C LYS A 210 17.63 0.29 12.62
N VAL A 211 16.64 0.99 12.11
CA VAL A 211 16.82 2.22 11.31
C VAL A 211 16.57 3.50 12.09
N GLY A 212 16.59 3.41 13.43
CA GLY A 212 16.46 4.57 14.33
C GLY A 212 15.07 5.21 14.34
N ARG A 213 14.04 4.44 14.00
CA ARG A 213 12.65 4.91 14.02
C ARG A 213 11.92 4.38 15.25
N ARG A 214 10.90 5.12 15.69
CA ARG A 214 10.04 4.79 16.81
C ARG A 214 8.91 3.86 16.37
N PRO A 215 8.83 2.60 16.85
CA PRO A 215 7.77 1.68 16.48
C PRO A 215 6.50 1.95 17.29
N ILE A 216 5.42 2.22 16.57
CA ILE A 216 4.09 2.46 17.12
C ILE A 216 3.10 1.51 16.45
N GLU A 217 2.35 0.77 17.24
CA GLU A 217 1.19 0.02 16.76
C GLU A 217 -0.03 0.93 16.71
N ARG A 218 -0.75 0.85 15.63
CA ARG A 218 -1.95 1.63 15.35
C ARG A 218 -3.12 0.75 14.91
N ASP A 219 -4.33 1.23 15.09
CA ASP A 219 -5.52 0.63 14.50
C ASP A 219 -5.71 1.06 13.02
N THR A 220 -6.80 0.63 12.41
CA THR A 220 -7.17 0.97 11.02
C THR A 220 -7.42 2.46 10.80
N LEU A 221 -7.78 3.19 11.85
CA LEU A 221 -8.04 4.64 11.83
C LEU A 221 -6.82 5.47 12.25
N TYR A 222 -5.65 4.84 12.37
CA TYR A 222 -4.39 5.46 12.81
C TYR A 222 -4.39 5.93 14.27
N ASN A 223 -5.31 5.44 15.11
CA ASN A 223 -5.21 5.65 16.56
C ASN A 223 -4.08 4.79 17.11
N VAL A 224 -3.27 5.40 18.01
CA VAL A 224 -2.17 4.68 18.66
C VAL A 224 -2.73 3.65 19.64
N ILE A 225 -2.35 2.39 19.45
CA ILE A 225 -2.69 1.27 20.34
C ILE A 225 -1.55 1.03 21.34
N CYS A 226 -0.30 0.94 20.85
CA CYS A 226 0.86 0.66 21.68
C CYS A 226 2.11 1.39 21.15
N ASP A 227 2.92 1.89 22.05
CA ASP A 227 4.24 2.44 21.80
C ASP A 227 5.30 1.44 22.24
N TYR A 228 6.07 0.91 21.30
CA TYR A 228 7.12 -0.08 21.56
C TYR A 228 8.51 0.56 21.72
N SER A 229 8.63 1.88 21.90
CA SER A 229 9.93 2.54 22.00
C SER A 229 10.80 1.95 23.11
N GLU A 230 10.21 1.76 24.28
CA GLU A 230 10.88 1.25 25.48
C GLU A 230 10.69 -0.26 25.71
N VAL A 231 9.99 -0.95 24.80
CA VAL A 231 9.76 -2.38 24.92
C VAL A 231 10.98 -3.14 24.43
N GLU A 232 11.59 -3.91 25.31
CA GLU A 232 12.63 -4.88 24.97
C GLU A 232 12.01 -6.26 24.82
N PHE A 233 12.30 -6.92 23.71
CA PHE A 233 11.96 -8.33 23.51
C PHE A 233 13.17 -9.17 23.85
N GLU A 234 12.95 -10.35 24.44
CA GLU A 234 14.02 -11.35 24.57
C GLU A 234 14.64 -11.63 23.19
N GLU A 235 15.98 -11.68 23.13
CA GLU A 235 16.68 -11.93 21.85
C GLU A 235 16.18 -13.24 21.22
N ASP A 236 15.65 -13.14 20.01
CA ASP A 236 15.31 -14.31 19.21
C ASP A 236 16.62 -14.98 18.77
N THR A 237 17.03 -16.03 19.51
CA THR A 237 18.26 -16.77 19.24
C THR A 237 18.28 -17.47 17.88
N ALA A 238 17.13 -17.56 17.20
CA ALA A 238 17.04 -18.14 15.86
C ALA A 238 17.71 -17.27 14.76
N PHE A 239 17.95 -15.98 15.02
CA PHE A 239 18.59 -15.07 14.06
C PHE A 239 20.12 -15.05 14.13
N ARG A 240 20.73 -15.74 15.09
CA ARG A 240 22.21 -15.83 15.21
C ARG A 240 22.89 -16.76 14.21
N GLY A 241 22.15 -17.55 13.44
CA GLY A 241 22.68 -18.57 12.54
C GLY A 241 23.56 -18.08 11.37
N TYR A 242 23.66 -16.77 11.13
CA TYR A 242 24.44 -16.21 10.02
C TYR A 242 25.72 -15.46 10.43
N LEU A 243 25.99 -15.28 11.73
CA LEU A 243 27.16 -14.53 12.22
C LEU A 243 28.29 -15.41 12.81
N ASP A 244 28.09 -16.70 12.91
CA ASP A 244 29.16 -17.65 13.31
C ASP A 244 29.88 -18.22 12.08
N LEU A 245 30.39 -17.35 11.23
CA LEU A 245 31.44 -17.76 10.30
C LEU A 245 32.74 -17.90 11.10
N PRO A 246 33.41 -19.07 11.06
CA PRO A 246 34.69 -19.21 11.73
C PRO A 246 35.68 -18.20 11.13
N VAL A 247 36.28 -17.40 12.00
CA VAL A 247 37.41 -16.54 11.61
C VAL A 247 38.52 -17.47 11.13
N VAL A 248 38.75 -17.47 9.82
CA VAL A 248 39.92 -18.18 9.24
C VAL A 248 41.13 -17.43 9.76
N GLY A 249 41.80 -18.02 10.76
CA GLY A 249 43.06 -17.52 11.28
C GLY A 249 44.12 -17.61 10.18
N ASN A 250 44.72 -16.46 9.87
CA ASN A 250 45.92 -16.41 9.08
C ASN A 250 47.05 -17.16 9.83
N SER A 251 47.45 -18.29 9.30
CA SER A 251 48.74 -18.95 9.61
C SER A 251 49.77 -18.56 8.55
#